data_669e54e73f6764e744fcf99b93d3603c
#
_entry.id   669e54e73f6764e744fcf99b93d3603c
#
_cell.length_a   1.000
_cell.length_b   1.000
_cell.length_c   1.000
_cell.angle_alpha   90.00
_cell.angle_beta   90.00
_cell.angle_gamma   90.00
#
_symmetry.space_group_name_H-M   'P 1'
#
loop_
_entity.id
_entity.type
_entity.pdbx_description
1 polymer ?
#
loop_
_entity_poly.entity_id
_entity_poly.type
_entity_poly.pdbx_seq_one_letter_code
_entity_poly.pdbx_strand_id
1 'polypeptide(L)'
;MTTATAIAPDLTPALPDEATLRESLKRCPPESVEAACAFRRTGDLALLPAIVRGVIARFVGREHRDRLTGPSAGELHLAADLGLDSLTMMEIVMLAEDVFPITINNDELRGLQTVSDVQRFIACKLRGESPPARAACTCNAAATVSATDSTAPAAS
;
A
#
# COMPACT_ATOMS: atom_id res chain seq x y z
N MET A 1 -11.74 -39.88 29.28
CA MET A 1 -12.63 -39.42 28.19
C MET A 1 -12.25 -38.00 27.85
N THR A 2 -11.44 -37.84 26.85
CA THR A 2 -10.96 -36.55 26.37
C THR A 2 -11.80 -36.14 25.19
N THR A 3 -12.72 -35.24 25.41
CA THR A 3 -13.44 -34.54 24.36
C THR A 3 -12.48 -33.56 23.71
N ALA A 4 -11.90 -33.96 22.59
CA ALA A 4 -11.25 -33.05 21.69
C ALA A 4 -12.30 -32.12 21.11
N THR A 5 -12.34 -30.90 21.59
CA THR A 5 -13.08 -29.82 20.94
C THR A 5 -12.38 -29.56 19.61
N ALA A 6 -12.96 -30.04 18.53
CA ALA A 6 -12.57 -29.69 17.19
C ALA A 6 -12.84 -28.19 17.04
N ILE A 7 -11.79 -27.41 17.06
CA ILE A 7 -11.82 -26.02 16.59
C ILE A 7 -12.17 -26.10 15.12
N ALA A 8 -13.33 -25.56 14.76
CA ALA A 8 -13.75 -25.42 13.37
C ALA A 8 -12.62 -24.76 12.56
N PRO A 9 -12.35 -25.25 11.35
CA PRO A 9 -11.38 -24.57 10.49
C PRO A 9 -11.96 -23.20 10.20
N ASP A 10 -11.30 -22.21 10.78
CA ASP A 10 -11.50 -20.81 10.49
C ASP A 10 -11.41 -20.63 8.98
N LEU A 11 -12.42 -20.02 8.38
CA LEU A 11 -12.48 -19.67 6.97
C LEU A 11 -11.55 -18.48 6.68
N THR A 12 -10.33 -18.53 7.18
CA THR A 12 -9.25 -17.74 6.64
C THR A 12 -8.97 -18.29 5.24
N PRO A 13 -9.08 -17.47 4.18
CA PRO A 13 -8.68 -17.92 2.86
C PRO A 13 -7.28 -18.50 2.98
N ALA A 14 -7.15 -19.78 2.67
CA ALA A 14 -5.86 -20.47 2.75
C ALA A 14 -4.89 -19.70 1.87
N LEU A 15 -3.96 -19.00 2.51
CA LEU A 15 -2.93 -18.26 1.80
C LEU A 15 -2.12 -19.25 0.96
N PRO A 16 -1.79 -18.92 -0.29
CA PRO A 16 -1.05 -19.80 -1.17
C PRO A 16 0.27 -20.21 -0.52
N ASP A 17 0.71 -21.43 -0.78
CA ASP A 17 2.01 -21.93 -0.33
C ASP A 17 3.15 -21.04 -0.82
N GLU A 18 4.31 -21.08 -0.15
CA GLU A 18 5.49 -20.30 -0.53
C GLU A 18 5.91 -20.55 -1.98
N ALA A 19 5.74 -21.79 -2.49
CA ALA A 19 6.03 -22.13 -3.89
C ALA A 19 5.06 -21.40 -4.84
N THR A 20 3.78 -21.40 -4.52
CA THR A 20 2.74 -20.69 -5.29
C THR A 20 2.97 -19.18 -5.23
N LEU A 21 3.34 -18.65 -4.06
CA LEU A 21 3.67 -17.24 -3.88
C LEU A 21 4.85 -16.84 -4.78
N ARG A 22 5.91 -17.64 -4.83
CA ARG A 22 7.07 -17.39 -5.69
C ARG A 22 6.69 -17.44 -7.16
N GLU A 23 5.79 -18.34 -7.56
CA GLU A 23 5.29 -18.40 -8.93
C GLU A 23 4.46 -17.16 -9.28
N SER A 24 3.56 -16.72 -8.40
CA SER A 24 2.78 -15.48 -8.57
C SER A 24 3.69 -14.24 -8.69
N LEU A 25 4.77 -14.22 -7.94
CA LEU A 25 5.72 -13.10 -7.89
C LEU A 25 6.92 -13.24 -8.83
N LYS A 26 7.00 -14.28 -9.65
CA LYS A 26 8.18 -14.56 -10.52
C LYS A 26 8.59 -13.42 -11.46
N ARG A 27 7.67 -12.51 -11.76
CA ARG A 27 7.93 -11.33 -12.60
C ARG A 27 8.23 -10.08 -11.78
N CYS A 28 8.15 -10.17 -10.46
CA CYS A 28 8.55 -9.09 -9.56
C CYS A 28 10.07 -9.10 -9.36
N PRO A 29 10.65 -7.99 -8.91
CA PRO A 29 12.07 -7.97 -8.51
C PRO A 29 12.37 -9.04 -7.46
N PRO A 30 13.51 -9.73 -7.53
CA PRO A 30 13.82 -10.85 -6.62
C PRO A 30 13.83 -10.43 -5.15
N GLU A 31 14.30 -9.24 -4.85
CA GLU A 31 14.26 -8.66 -3.50
C GLU A 31 12.85 -8.56 -2.92
N SER A 32 11.85 -8.28 -3.77
CA SER A 32 10.44 -8.21 -3.35
C SER A 32 9.85 -9.60 -3.12
N VAL A 33 10.29 -10.59 -3.88
CA VAL A 33 9.90 -11.99 -3.68
C VAL A 33 10.43 -12.51 -2.36
N GLU A 34 11.70 -12.24 -2.06
CA GLU A 34 12.32 -12.60 -0.80
C GLU A 34 11.66 -11.91 0.39
N ALA A 35 11.37 -10.61 0.25
CA ALA A 35 10.64 -9.84 1.26
C ALA A 35 9.25 -10.41 1.51
N ALA A 36 8.52 -10.83 0.45
CA ALA A 36 7.20 -11.45 0.59
C ALA A 36 7.27 -12.81 1.31
N CYS A 37 8.26 -13.65 0.97
CA CYS A 37 8.49 -14.92 1.67
C CYS A 37 8.88 -14.70 3.13
N ALA A 38 9.73 -13.72 3.41
CA ALA A 38 10.12 -13.35 4.77
C ALA A 38 8.92 -12.83 5.56
N PHE A 39 8.11 -11.94 4.97
CA PHE A 39 6.87 -11.45 5.57
C PHE A 39 5.92 -12.59 5.97
N ARG A 40 5.76 -13.58 5.09
CA ARG A 40 4.90 -14.75 5.36
C ARG A 40 5.37 -15.58 6.56
N ARG A 41 6.66 -15.60 6.84
CA ARG A 41 7.25 -16.32 7.99
C ARG A 41 7.23 -15.51 9.26
N THR A 42 7.45 -14.21 9.18
CA THR A 42 7.68 -13.33 10.34
C THR A 42 6.51 -12.42 10.68
N GLY A 43 5.68 -12.09 9.69
CA GLY A 43 4.65 -11.05 9.82
C GLY A 43 5.19 -9.63 9.95
N ASP A 44 6.47 -9.41 9.59
CA ASP A 44 7.14 -8.13 9.80
C ASP A 44 6.66 -7.07 8.80
N LEU A 45 5.94 -6.08 9.32
CA LEU A 45 5.41 -4.96 8.53
C LEU A 45 6.51 -4.04 7.95
N ALA A 46 7.73 -4.11 8.45
CA ALA A 46 8.86 -3.36 7.89
C ALA A 46 9.20 -3.78 6.45
N LEU A 47 8.82 -5.00 6.06
CA LEU A 47 9.01 -5.53 4.71
C LEU A 47 7.95 -5.04 3.70
N LEU A 48 6.84 -4.53 4.19
CA LEU A 48 5.69 -4.13 3.38
C LEU A 48 6.04 -3.09 2.30
N PRO A 49 6.82 -2.02 2.56
CA PRO A 49 7.19 -1.07 1.53
C PRO A 49 7.96 -1.68 0.37
N ALA A 50 8.85 -2.64 0.64
CA ALA A 50 9.62 -3.34 -0.38
C ALA A 50 8.72 -4.23 -1.25
N ILE A 51 7.80 -4.94 -0.62
CA ILE A 51 6.83 -5.81 -1.31
C ILE A 51 5.91 -4.99 -2.21
N VAL A 52 5.29 -3.94 -1.67
CA VAL A 52 4.35 -3.08 -2.41
C VAL A 52 5.03 -2.44 -3.62
N ARG A 53 6.22 -1.88 -3.44
CA ARG A 53 7.00 -1.30 -4.55
C ARG A 53 7.33 -2.33 -5.61
N GLY A 54 7.71 -3.54 -5.22
CA GLY A 54 8.02 -4.62 -6.15
C GLY A 54 6.80 -5.11 -6.93
N VAL A 55 5.65 -5.22 -6.28
CA VAL A 55 4.38 -5.55 -6.94
C VAL A 55 4.04 -4.47 -7.97
N ILE A 56 4.10 -3.19 -7.61
CA ILE A 56 3.85 -2.09 -8.53
C ILE A 56 4.88 -2.07 -9.66
N ALA A 57 6.17 -2.28 -9.37
CA ALA A 57 7.25 -2.28 -10.34
C ALA A 57 7.07 -3.33 -11.46
N ARG A 58 6.30 -4.39 -11.20
CA ARG A 58 5.96 -5.41 -12.20
C ARG A 58 5.13 -4.84 -13.35
N PHE A 59 4.22 -3.91 -13.01
CA PHE A 59 3.22 -3.36 -13.93
C PHE A 59 3.64 -2.05 -14.58
N VAL A 60 4.67 -1.40 -14.06
CA VAL A 60 5.20 -0.15 -14.63
C VAL A 60 6.36 -0.41 -15.59
N GLY A 61 6.53 0.48 -16.57
CA GLY A 61 7.65 0.47 -17.49
C GLY A 61 9.00 0.68 -16.78
N ARG A 62 10.09 0.33 -17.45
CA ARG A 62 11.45 0.45 -16.90
C ARG A 62 11.77 1.86 -16.42
N GLU A 63 11.32 2.85 -17.16
CA GLU A 63 11.50 4.29 -16.87
C GLU A 63 10.90 4.73 -15.54
N HIS A 64 9.81 4.07 -15.10
CA HIS A 64 9.16 4.40 -13.83
C HIS A 64 9.69 3.56 -12.66
N ARG A 65 10.37 2.43 -12.94
CA ARG A 65 10.94 1.57 -11.89
C ARG A 65 12.01 2.29 -11.08
N ASP A 66 12.86 3.08 -11.74
CA ASP A 66 13.92 3.84 -11.08
C ASP A 66 13.33 4.87 -10.10
N ARG A 67 12.17 5.45 -10.45
CA ARG A 67 11.45 6.37 -9.56
C ARG A 67 10.89 5.65 -8.33
N LEU A 68 10.49 4.38 -8.46
CA LEU A 68 9.98 3.57 -7.34
C LEU A 68 11.07 3.16 -6.34
N THR A 69 12.33 3.19 -6.73
CA THR A 69 13.47 2.92 -5.84
C THR A 69 14.00 4.17 -5.15
N GLY A 70 13.59 5.35 -5.61
CA GLY A 70 14.00 6.63 -5.05
C GLY A 70 13.39 6.94 -3.68
N PRO A 71 13.92 7.96 -2.99
CA PRO A 71 13.42 8.37 -1.67
C PRO A 71 11.99 8.90 -1.70
N SER A 72 11.55 9.47 -2.80
CA SER A 72 10.18 9.98 -3.00
C SER A 72 9.22 8.97 -3.61
N ALA A 73 9.59 7.68 -3.65
CA ALA A 73 8.76 6.63 -4.24
C ALA A 73 7.35 6.56 -3.64
N GLY A 74 7.20 6.87 -2.37
CA GLY A 74 5.91 6.88 -1.68
C GLY A 74 4.94 7.96 -2.16
N GLU A 75 5.45 9.08 -2.65
CA GLU A 75 4.67 10.24 -3.10
C GLU A 75 4.18 10.11 -4.55
N LEU A 76 4.69 9.11 -5.29
CA LEU A 76 4.30 8.89 -6.67
C LEU A 76 2.82 8.55 -6.79
N HIS A 77 2.12 9.27 -7.64
CA HIS A 77 0.74 8.98 -7.99
C HIS A 77 0.64 7.77 -8.91
N LEU A 78 -0.23 6.83 -8.56
CA LEU A 78 -0.41 5.57 -9.28
C LEU A 78 -0.84 5.80 -10.73
N ALA A 79 -1.81 6.68 -10.96
CA ALA A 79 -2.30 6.98 -12.29
C ALA A 79 -1.46 8.04 -13.02
N ALA A 80 -1.16 9.17 -12.37
CA ALA A 80 -0.52 10.30 -13.02
C ALA A 80 0.99 10.10 -13.27
N ASP A 81 1.71 9.54 -12.28
CA ASP A 81 3.16 9.36 -12.37
C ASP A 81 3.59 8.01 -12.90
N LEU A 82 2.81 6.97 -12.61
CA LEU A 82 3.13 5.59 -12.98
C LEU A 82 2.29 5.07 -14.15
N GLY A 83 1.27 5.82 -14.58
CA GLY A 83 0.42 5.47 -15.71
C GLY A 83 -0.43 4.22 -15.48
N LEU A 84 -0.74 3.89 -14.23
CA LEU A 84 -1.55 2.73 -13.89
C LEU A 84 -3.03 3.01 -14.15
N ASP A 85 -3.65 2.18 -14.93
CA ASP A 85 -5.09 2.22 -15.19
C ASP A 85 -5.89 1.38 -14.18
N SER A 86 -7.20 1.44 -14.26
CA SER A 86 -8.08 0.71 -13.34
C SER A 86 -7.92 -0.81 -13.45
N LEU A 87 -7.65 -1.32 -14.65
CA LEU A 87 -7.43 -2.75 -14.86
C LEU A 87 -6.13 -3.21 -14.19
N THR A 88 -5.06 -2.47 -14.41
CA THR A 88 -3.77 -2.74 -13.78
C THR A 88 -3.86 -2.64 -12.26
N MET A 89 -4.64 -1.69 -11.74
CA MET A 89 -4.90 -1.60 -10.30
C MET A 89 -5.57 -2.85 -9.75
N MET A 90 -6.51 -3.43 -10.48
CA MET A 90 -7.15 -4.70 -10.10
C MET A 90 -6.16 -5.87 -10.08
N GLU A 91 -5.24 -5.93 -11.05
CA GLU A 91 -4.20 -6.95 -11.08
C GLU A 91 -3.21 -6.81 -9.92
N ILE A 92 -2.85 -5.57 -9.56
CA ILE A 92 -2.03 -5.26 -8.38
C ILE A 92 -2.71 -5.74 -7.10
N VAL A 93 -4.01 -5.52 -6.99
CA VAL A 93 -4.81 -5.94 -5.83
C VAL A 93 -4.84 -7.45 -5.71
N MET A 94 -5.14 -8.16 -6.79
CA MET A 94 -5.15 -9.63 -6.78
C MET A 94 -3.80 -10.19 -6.33
N LEU A 95 -2.72 -9.61 -6.81
CA LEU A 95 -1.38 -10.01 -6.41
C LEU A 95 -1.07 -9.65 -4.95
N ALA A 96 -1.59 -8.52 -4.47
CA ALA A 96 -1.44 -8.15 -3.07
C ALA A 96 -2.22 -9.10 -2.14
N GLU A 97 -3.41 -9.53 -2.54
CA GLU A 97 -4.21 -10.52 -1.79
C GLU A 97 -3.53 -11.91 -1.74
N ASP A 98 -2.77 -12.28 -2.78
CA ASP A 98 -1.95 -13.50 -2.76
C ASP A 98 -0.80 -13.42 -1.74
N VAL A 99 -0.25 -12.23 -1.54
CA VAL A 99 0.88 -12.00 -0.63
C VAL A 99 0.41 -11.79 0.81
N PHE A 100 -0.61 -10.97 0.98
CA PHE A 100 -1.12 -10.54 2.28
C PHE A 100 -2.46 -11.21 2.61
N PRO A 101 -2.69 -11.61 3.87
CA PRO A 101 -3.97 -12.19 4.31
C PRO A 101 -5.04 -11.10 4.47
N ILE A 102 -5.35 -10.39 3.41
CA ILE A 102 -6.31 -9.29 3.39
C ILE A 102 -7.24 -9.42 2.20
N THR A 103 -8.41 -8.81 2.29
CA THR A 103 -9.34 -8.65 1.18
C THR A 103 -9.54 -7.16 0.91
N ILE A 104 -9.44 -6.78 -0.35
CA ILE A 104 -9.52 -5.39 -0.80
C ILE A 104 -10.75 -5.20 -1.68
N ASN A 105 -11.63 -4.29 -1.29
CA ASN A 105 -12.82 -3.98 -2.06
C ASN A 105 -12.55 -2.88 -3.11
N ASN A 106 -13.27 -2.92 -4.23
CA ASN A 106 -13.12 -1.94 -5.31
C ASN A 106 -13.35 -0.49 -4.86
N ASP A 107 -14.25 -0.28 -3.91
CA ASP A 107 -14.53 1.06 -3.39
C ASP A 107 -13.35 1.61 -2.57
N GLU A 108 -12.63 0.74 -1.89
CA GLU A 108 -11.42 1.08 -1.14
C GLU A 108 -10.27 1.50 -2.07
N LEU A 109 -10.19 0.88 -3.26
CA LEU A 109 -9.17 1.21 -4.26
C LEU A 109 -9.28 2.63 -4.80
N ARG A 110 -10.50 3.14 -4.94
CA ARG A 110 -10.73 4.50 -5.45
C ARG A 110 -10.14 5.58 -4.56
N GLY A 111 -9.89 5.25 -3.29
CA GLY A 111 -9.24 6.15 -2.33
C GLY A 111 -7.72 6.15 -2.40
N LEU A 112 -7.11 5.17 -3.08
CA LEU A 112 -5.68 4.99 -3.15
C LEU A 112 -5.11 5.76 -4.35
N GLN A 113 -4.41 6.85 -4.09
CA GLN A 113 -3.84 7.69 -5.13
C GLN A 113 -2.34 7.57 -5.25
N THR A 114 -1.64 7.32 -4.15
CA THR A 114 -0.20 7.25 -4.08
C THR A 114 0.30 5.88 -3.63
N VAL A 115 1.57 5.60 -3.88
CA VAL A 115 2.24 4.39 -3.38
C VAL A 115 2.18 4.31 -1.85
N SER A 116 2.34 5.44 -1.16
CA SER A 116 2.20 5.52 0.30
C SER A 116 0.80 5.18 0.80
N ASP A 117 -0.23 5.59 0.04
CA ASP A 117 -1.62 5.26 0.40
C ASP A 117 -1.84 3.74 0.37
N VAL A 118 -1.31 3.06 -0.67
CA VAL A 118 -1.37 1.60 -0.77
C VAL A 118 -0.66 0.93 0.41
N GLN A 119 0.54 1.39 0.74
CA GLN A 119 1.32 0.84 1.85
C GLN A 119 0.59 1.02 3.18
N ARG A 120 0.08 2.21 3.43
CA ARG A 120 -0.68 2.53 4.66
C ARG A 120 -1.96 1.74 4.74
N PHE A 121 -2.68 1.63 3.64
CA PHE A 121 -3.92 0.86 3.55
C PHE A 121 -3.70 -0.61 3.90
N ILE A 122 -2.70 -1.26 3.30
CA ILE A 122 -2.35 -2.66 3.58
C ILE A 122 -1.92 -2.80 5.05
N ALA A 123 -1.12 -1.87 5.57
CA ALA A 123 -0.69 -1.91 6.97
C ALA A 123 -1.88 -1.81 7.94
N CYS A 124 -2.87 -0.95 7.68
CA CYS A 124 -4.09 -0.85 8.49
C CYS A 124 -4.90 -2.14 8.43
N LYS A 125 -5.10 -2.70 7.24
CA LYS A 125 -5.81 -3.98 7.05
C LYS A 125 -5.13 -5.13 7.82
N LEU A 126 -3.81 -5.21 7.79
CA LEU A 126 -3.04 -6.24 8.50
C LEU A 126 -3.12 -6.09 10.03
N ARG A 127 -3.31 -4.87 10.52
CA ARG A 127 -3.52 -4.60 11.95
C ARG A 127 -4.97 -4.79 12.40
N GLY A 128 -5.88 -5.09 11.47
CA GLY A 128 -7.31 -5.16 11.76
C GLY A 128 -7.95 -3.78 12.00
N GLU A 129 -7.28 -2.71 11.60
CA GLU A 129 -7.79 -1.35 11.66
C GLU A 129 -8.59 -1.04 10.40
N SER A 130 -9.72 -0.36 10.54
CA SER A 130 -10.42 0.16 9.38
C SER A 130 -9.54 1.21 8.68
N PRO A 131 -9.26 1.07 7.39
CA PRO A 131 -8.48 2.08 6.70
C PRO A 131 -9.20 3.42 6.79
N PRO A 132 -8.48 4.52 7.03
CA PRO A 132 -9.09 5.83 7.07
C PRO A 132 -9.78 6.10 5.73
N ALA A 133 -11.09 6.24 5.77
CA ALA A 133 -11.86 6.70 4.63
C ALA A 133 -11.31 8.08 4.27
N ARG A 134 -10.55 8.15 3.15
CA ARG A 134 -9.89 9.35 2.67
C ARG A 134 -9.18 10.12 3.80
N ALA A 135 -7.91 9.88 3.99
CA ALA A 135 -7.08 10.98 4.42
C ALA A 135 -7.19 12.02 3.29
N ALA A 136 -8.15 12.94 3.44
CA ALA A 136 -8.06 14.18 2.72
C ALA A 136 -6.63 14.63 2.88
N CYS A 137 -5.91 14.81 1.77
CA CYS A 137 -4.68 15.55 1.78
C CYS A 137 -5.03 16.92 2.36
N THR A 138 -4.98 17.03 3.67
CA THR A 138 -4.62 18.28 4.27
C THR A 138 -3.13 18.37 4.03
N CYS A 139 -2.77 18.75 2.81
CA CYS A 139 -1.64 19.61 2.64
C CYS A 139 -1.99 20.84 3.47
N ASN A 140 -1.77 20.72 4.75
CA ASN A 140 -1.66 21.86 5.59
C ASN A 140 -0.33 22.52 5.19
N ALA A 141 -0.34 23.20 4.05
CA ALA A 141 0.47 24.36 3.90
C ALA A 141 -0.04 25.27 5.00
N ALA A 142 0.59 25.21 6.13
CA ALA A 142 0.49 26.25 7.12
C ALA A 142 1.04 27.51 6.46
N ALA A 143 0.22 28.16 5.68
CA ALA A 143 0.37 29.54 5.37
C ALA A 143 0.09 30.27 6.68
N THR A 144 1.09 30.43 7.49
CA THR A 144 1.12 31.46 8.48
C THR A 144 1.14 32.78 7.73
N VAL A 145 -0.01 33.22 7.33
CA VAL A 145 -0.19 34.60 6.96
C VAL A 145 -0.16 35.35 8.27
N SER A 146 0.99 35.83 8.63
CA SER A 146 1.12 36.93 9.56
C SER A 146 0.45 38.15 8.93
N ALA A 147 -0.80 38.32 9.22
CA ALA A 147 -1.44 39.61 9.01
C ALA A 147 -0.77 40.56 9.95
N THR A 148 0.25 41.25 9.52
CA THR A 148 0.65 42.49 10.14
C THR A 148 -0.39 43.51 9.77
N ASP A 149 -1.33 43.67 10.68
CA ASP A 149 -2.17 44.83 10.73
C ASP A 149 -1.26 46.05 10.90
N SER A 150 -1.06 46.77 9.84
CA SER A 150 -0.46 48.08 9.87
C SER A 150 -1.57 49.09 9.97
N THR A 151 -2.01 49.33 11.18
CA THR A 151 -2.83 50.47 11.50
C THR A 151 -2.03 51.73 11.22
N ALA A 152 -2.34 52.40 10.15
CA ALA A 152 -1.86 53.72 9.89
C ALA A 152 -2.65 54.71 10.80
N PRO A 153 -1.99 55.50 11.64
CA PRO A 153 -2.67 56.55 12.35
C PRO A 153 -3.00 57.67 11.37
N ALA A 154 -4.27 58.01 11.31
CA ALA A 154 -4.69 59.21 10.64
C ALA A 154 -4.14 60.40 11.41
N ALA A 155 -3.24 61.13 10.84
CA ALA A 155 -2.84 62.44 11.29
C ALA A 155 -3.89 63.46 10.82
N SER A 156 -4.47 64.17 11.73
CA SER A 156 -5.32 65.33 11.48
C SER A 156 -4.48 66.51 11.00
#